data_df461f65670ea435272d0a24cc815746
#
_entry.id   df461f65670ea435272d0a24cc815746
#
_cell.length_a   1.000
_cell.length_b   1.000
_cell.length_c   1.000
_cell.angle_alpha   90.00
_cell.angle_beta   90.00
_cell.angle_gamma   90.00
#
_symmetry.space_group_name_H-M   'P 1'
#
loop_
_entity.id
_entity.type
_entity.pdbx_description
1 polymer ?
#
loop_
_entity_poly.entity_id
_entity_poly.type
_entity_poly.pdbx_seq_one_letter_code
_entity_poly.pdbx_strand_id
1 'polypeptide(L)'
;MTKKSIVLVNPNSSGGQTGKNWDSLYDILKKYFGEDIEYIFTKKADDGTTLTREYLEKGYDNIIPIGGDGMFNEVANGFCKISYDKEFDLKNQNEDINLSKFVHLKLINPKAILTVLPGGTRNILVKSLGLPSEFEECCKVVTSTDGFKKIDLITAIVHNRTNDKEEKEGYISRVILNAAEIGVGAEIINKSKMVRDRISSRLLSTITGVLATLPTYQSNVCELIEFSDDTDNINVKKLLTKMTMAMVSNGSIMGGGFNAATRAEMNDGLLDTIIVKDSSSFKILDKLVNIKRGEESIDNQDGIYYGQSQAIALLSDLENNITVSVDGEPIGILPSYFKVFPLSINIKE
;
A
#
# COMPACT_ATOMS: atom_id res chain seq x y z
N MET A 1 -0.47 29.71 -13.68
CA MET A 1 -1.37 28.90 -14.52
C MET A 1 -2.26 28.11 -13.57
N THR A 2 -3.57 28.19 -13.73
CA THR A 2 -4.53 27.39 -12.96
C THR A 2 -4.28 25.91 -13.27
N LYS A 3 -4.07 25.10 -12.23
CA LYS A 3 -3.88 23.64 -12.37
C LYS A 3 -5.15 23.02 -12.92
N LYS A 4 -5.04 22.21 -13.97
CA LYS A 4 -6.16 21.48 -14.54
C LYS A 4 -6.46 20.25 -13.68
N SER A 5 -7.56 20.30 -12.92
CA SER A 5 -7.92 19.29 -11.92
C SER A 5 -9.05 18.39 -12.40
N ILE A 6 -9.02 17.11 -11.99
CA ILE A 6 -10.12 16.16 -12.17
C ILE A 6 -10.35 15.38 -10.88
N VAL A 7 -11.59 15.23 -10.49
CA VAL A 7 -12.01 14.41 -9.34
C VAL A 7 -12.41 13.01 -9.82
N LEU A 8 -11.73 11.98 -9.30
CA LEU A 8 -12.08 10.59 -9.58
C LEU A 8 -12.82 10.02 -8.37
N VAL A 9 -14.07 9.65 -8.55
CA VAL A 9 -14.96 9.28 -7.43
C VAL A 9 -15.27 7.79 -7.45
N ASN A 10 -15.00 7.09 -6.37
CA ASN A 10 -15.53 5.75 -6.17
C ASN A 10 -16.88 5.80 -5.44
N PRO A 11 -18.02 5.70 -6.15
CA PRO A 11 -19.34 5.83 -5.53
C PRO A 11 -19.65 4.71 -4.54
N ASN A 12 -18.96 3.55 -4.65
CA ASN A 12 -19.14 2.40 -3.79
C ASN A 12 -18.33 2.48 -2.48
N SER A 13 -17.50 3.50 -2.32
CA SER A 13 -16.73 3.71 -1.09
C SER A 13 -17.65 3.85 0.12
N SER A 14 -17.16 3.43 1.28
CA SER A 14 -17.93 3.43 2.53
C SER A 14 -19.26 2.67 2.44
N GLY A 15 -19.30 1.56 1.67
CA GLY A 15 -20.54 0.80 1.47
C GLY A 15 -21.59 1.58 0.67
N GLY A 16 -21.14 2.38 -0.29
CA GLY A 16 -21.97 3.19 -1.18
C GLY A 16 -22.40 4.55 -0.58
N GLN A 17 -21.90 4.92 0.59
CA GLN A 17 -22.24 6.23 1.19
C GLN A 17 -21.68 7.40 0.39
N THR A 18 -20.51 7.25 -0.22
CA THR A 18 -19.92 8.28 -1.08
C THR A 18 -20.84 8.62 -2.24
N GLY A 19 -21.40 7.63 -2.92
CA GLY A 19 -22.34 7.85 -4.02
C GLY A 19 -23.69 8.43 -3.54
N LYS A 20 -24.22 7.94 -2.39
CA LYS A 20 -25.48 8.44 -1.84
C LYS A 20 -25.42 9.89 -1.39
N ASN A 21 -24.27 10.33 -0.90
CA ASN A 21 -24.06 11.69 -0.39
C ASN A 21 -23.38 12.60 -1.43
N TRP A 22 -23.34 12.18 -2.70
CA TRP A 22 -22.52 12.86 -3.71
C TRP A 22 -22.85 14.34 -3.87
N ASP A 23 -24.13 14.70 -3.91
CA ASP A 23 -24.52 16.10 -4.11
C ASP A 23 -23.95 17.01 -3.01
N SER A 24 -24.02 16.58 -1.75
CA SER A 24 -23.44 17.32 -0.61
C SER A 24 -21.91 17.39 -0.68
N LEU A 25 -21.24 16.30 -1.07
CA LEU A 25 -19.78 16.26 -1.25
C LEU A 25 -19.36 17.16 -2.40
N TYR A 26 -20.12 17.18 -3.49
CA TYR A 26 -19.83 18.01 -4.65
C TYR A 26 -20.00 19.50 -4.34
N ASP A 27 -21.00 19.89 -3.54
CA ASP A 27 -21.15 21.28 -3.08
C ASP A 27 -19.92 21.74 -2.24
N ILE A 28 -19.38 20.86 -1.40
CA ILE A 28 -18.13 21.12 -0.68
C ILE A 28 -16.97 21.26 -1.67
N LEU A 29 -16.86 20.38 -2.66
CA LEU A 29 -15.81 20.47 -3.68
C LEU A 29 -15.85 21.79 -4.45
N LYS A 30 -17.03 22.23 -4.90
CA LYS A 30 -17.19 23.53 -5.56
C LYS A 30 -16.71 24.69 -4.68
N LYS A 31 -17.06 24.65 -3.39
CA LYS A 31 -16.65 25.68 -2.43
C LYS A 31 -15.12 25.83 -2.32
N TYR A 32 -14.37 24.71 -2.38
CA TYR A 32 -12.92 24.72 -2.13
C TYR A 32 -12.07 24.63 -3.39
N PHE A 33 -12.54 23.96 -4.45
CA PHE A 33 -11.80 23.77 -5.70
C PHE A 33 -12.32 24.60 -6.88
N GLY A 34 -13.44 25.30 -6.72
CA GLY A 34 -14.08 26.13 -7.73
C GLY A 34 -15.32 25.52 -8.36
N GLU A 35 -16.23 26.37 -8.84
CA GLU A 35 -17.53 25.97 -9.38
C GLU A 35 -17.43 25.03 -10.58
N ASP A 36 -16.36 25.14 -11.37
CA ASP A 36 -16.14 24.38 -12.61
C ASP A 36 -15.34 23.08 -12.38
N ILE A 37 -15.21 22.60 -11.13
CA ILE A 37 -14.47 21.38 -10.85
C ILE A 37 -15.09 20.17 -11.54
N GLU A 38 -14.31 19.52 -12.40
CA GLU A 38 -14.75 18.34 -13.16
C GLU A 38 -14.64 17.06 -12.32
N TYR A 39 -15.57 16.13 -12.50
CA TYR A 39 -15.52 14.83 -11.85
C TYR A 39 -15.97 13.69 -12.76
N ILE A 40 -15.55 12.47 -12.41
CA ILE A 40 -15.98 11.23 -13.03
C ILE A 40 -16.11 10.10 -12.00
N PHE A 41 -17.16 9.28 -12.14
CA PHE A 41 -17.32 8.09 -11.31
C PHE A 41 -16.57 6.90 -11.90
N THR A 42 -15.89 6.13 -11.03
CA THR A 42 -15.41 4.79 -11.37
C THR A 42 -16.60 3.82 -11.44
N LYS A 43 -16.52 2.84 -12.35
CA LYS A 43 -17.59 1.87 -12.60
C LYS A 43 -17.22 0.46 -12.13
N LYS A 44 -15.93 0.15 -12.11
CA LYS A 44 -15.38 -1.18 -11.76
C LYS A 44 -14.00 -1.03 -11.12
N ALA A 45 -13.45 -2.12 -10.62
CA ALA A 45 -12.07 -2.20 -10.16
C ALA A 45 -11.08 -1.82 -11.27
N ASP A 46 -9.95 -1.24 -10.90
CA ASP A 46 -8.88 -0.71 -11.75
C ASP A 46 -9.26 0.49 -12.65
N ASP A 47 -10.51 1.00 -12.58
CA ASP A 47 -10.88 2.23 -13.29
C ASP A 47 -10.07 3.43 -12.78
N GLY A 48 -9.74 3.49 -11.50
CA GLY A 48 -8.89 4.54 -10.93
C GLY A 48 -7.54 4.62 -11.65
N THR A 49 -6.91 3.48 -11.93
CA THR A 49 -5.65 3.40 -12.68
C THR A 49 -5.81 3.89 -14.13
N THR A 50 -6.83 3.39 -14.81
CA THR A 50 -7.06 3.68 -16.23
C THR A 50 -7.40 5.15 -16.44
N LEU A 51 -8.35 5.68 -15.65
CA LEU A 51 -8.78 7.08 -15.73
C LEU A 51 -7.62 8.03 -15.38
N THR A 52 -6.84 7.71 -14.35
CA THR A 52 -5.68 8.54 -13.99
C THR A 52 -4.71 8.68 -15.16
N ARG A 53 -4.35 7.58 -15.84
CA ARG A 53 -3.46 7.61 -17.00
C ARG A 53 -4.06 8.47 -18.13
N GLU A 54 -5.33 8.26 -18.44
CA GLU A 54 -6.03 8.99 -19.48
C GLU A 54 -6.01 10.50 -19.21
N TYR A 55 -6.33 10.94 -17.97
CA TYR A 55 -6.38 12.34 -17.64
C TYR A 55 -4.99 12.98 -17.55
N LEU A 56 -3.97 12.27 -17.03
CA LEU A 56 -2.59 12.74 -17.08
C LEU A 56 -2.06 12.92 -18.50
N GLU A 57 -2.40 12.00 -19.43
CA GLU A 57 -2.07 12.10 -20.85
C GLU A 57 -2.82 13.24 -21.55
N LYS A 58 -4.02 13.59 -21.10
CA LYS A 58 -4.79 14.76 -21.54
C LYS A 58 -4.28 16.10 -20.95
N GLY A 59 -3.21 16.05 -20.14
CA GLY A 59 -2.57 17.23 -19.58
C GLY A 59 -3.23 17.77 -18.30
N TYR A 60 -4.01 16.95 -17.59
CA TYR A 60 -4.39 17.26 -16.23
C TYR A 60 -3.17 17.10 -15.31
N ASP A 61 -3.00 18.01 -14.38
CA ASP A 61 -1.85 18.08 -13.47
C ASP A 61 -2.24 18.00 -11.99
N ASN A 62 -3.52 17.81 -11.69
CA ASN A 62 -4.00 17.52 -10.35
C ASN A 62 -5.10 16.45 -10.40
N ILE A 63 -4.80 15.28 -9.88
CA ILE A 63 -5.73 14.16 -9.79
C ILE A 63 -6.23 14.04 -8.35
N ILE A 64 -7.54 14.09 -8.18
CA ILE A 64 -8.20 14.17 -6.86
C ILE A 64 -9.07 12.92 -6.64
N PRO A 65 -8.53 11.82 -6.10
CA PRO A 65 -9.34 10.67 -5.75
C PRO A 65 -10.21 10.93 -4.53
N ILE A 66 -11.48 10.54 -4.62
CA ILE A 66 -12.41 10.44 -3.49
C ILE A 66 -12.77 8.97 -3.31
N GLY A 67 -12.29 8.40 -2.22
CA GLY A 67 -12.48 6.99 -1.94
C GLY A 67 -11.76 6.53 -0.68
N GLY A 68 -11.54 5.23 -0.56
CA GLY A 68 -10.70 4.62 0.46
C GLY A 68 -9.31 4.26 -0.09
N ASP A 69 -8.52 3.57 0.72
CA ASP A 69 -7.12 3.23 0.41
C ASP A 69 -6.95 2.49 -0.92
N GLY A 70 -7.89 1.59 -1.29
CA GLY A 70 -7.88 0.93 -2.60
C GLY A 70 -8.01 1.90 -3.77
N MET A 71 -8.88 2.93 -3.67
CA MET A 71 -8.99 3.96 -4.70
C MET A 71 -7.71 4.79 -4.80
N PHE A 72 -7.09 5.13 -3.67
CA PHE A 72 -5.82 5.85 -3.67
C PHE A 72 -4.70 5.04 -4.31
N ASN A 73 -4.66 3.73 -4.04
CA ASN A 73 -3.70 2.81 -4.66
C ASN A 73 -3.91 2.70 -6.16
N GLU A 74 -5.16 2.52 -6.64
CA GLU A 74 -5.45 2.50 -8.07
C GLU A 74 -4.98 3.79 -8.76
N VAL A 75 -5.27 4.96 -8.18
CA VAL A 75 -4.85 6.24 -8.73
C VAL A 75 -3.32 6.36 -8.75
N ALA A 76 -2.62 5.98 -7.69
CA ALA A 76 -1.15 5.99 -7.68
C ALA A 76 -0.55 5.09 -8.76
N ASN A 77 -1.12 3.90 -8.99
CA ASN A 77 -0.74 3.02 -10.09
C ASN A 77 -0.99 3.66 -11.47
N GLY A 78 -1.94 4.58 -11.57
CA GLY A 78 -2.20 5.39 -12.75
C GLY A 78 -1.12 6.44 -13.03
N PHE A 79 -0.42 6.95 -12.01
CA PHE A 79 0.63 7.96 -12.16
C PHE A 79 1.89 7.41 -12.83
N CYS A 80 2.11 6.10 -12.81
CA CYS A 80 3.36 5.51 -13.25
C CYS A 80 3.19 4.23 -14.05
N LYS A 81 4.27 3.83 -14.71
CA LYS A 81 4.46 2.53 -15.34
C LYS A 81 5.64 1.84 -14.66
N ILE A 82 5.43 0.62 -14.20
CA ILE A 82 6.45 -0.26 -13.66
C ILE A 82 6.90 -1.19 -14.78
N SER A 83 8.20 -1.37 -14.91
CA SER A 83 8.81 -2.36 -15.81
C SER A 83 9.98 -3.03 -15.12
N TYR A 84 10.31 -4.22 -15.57
CA TYR A 84 11.50 -4.95 -15.14
C TYR A 84 12.16 -5.61 -16.33
N ASP A 85 13.47 -5.75 -16.26
CA ASP A 85 14.28 -6.31 -17.33
C ASP A 85 14.13 -7.84 -17.39
N LYS A 86 14.54 -8.46 -18.50
CA LYS A 86 14.42 -9.92 -18.68
C LYS A 86 15.29 -10.72 -17.72
N GLU A 87 16.33 -10.10 -17.20
CA GLU A 87 17.26 -10.63 -16.22
C GLU A 87 16.69 -10.64 -14.80
N PHE A 88 15.57 -9.97 -14.58
CA PHE A 88 14.88 -9.99 -13.29
C PHE A 88 14.23 -11.35 -13.07
N ASP A 89 14.82 -12.14 -12.17
CA ASP A 89 14.29 -13.44 -11.77
C ASP A 89 14.45 -13.64 -10.26
N LEU A 90 13.33 -13.73 -9.55
CA LEU A 90 13.28 -13.99 -8.11
C LEU A 90 13.62 -15.44 -7.74
N LYS A 91 13.60 -16.36 -8.70
CA LYS A 91 13.94 -17.78 -8.49
C LYS A 91 15.44 -18.05 -8.66
N ASN A 92 16.13 -17.22 -9.43
CA ASN A 92 17.55 -17.38 -9.76
C ASN A 92 18.42 -16.39 -8.99
N GLN A 93 18.74 -16.73 -7.74
CA GLN A 93 19.50 -15.88 -6.84
C GLN A 93 20.98 -16.22 -6.86
N ASN A 94 21.68 -15.78 -7.89
CA ASN A 94 23.12 -15.64 -7.77
C ASN A 94 23.43 -14.52 -6.75
N GLU A 95 24.26 -14.80 -5.78
CA GLU A 95 24.58 -13.93 -4.62
C GLU A 95 25.09 -12.55 -5.01
N ASP A 96 25.52 -12.35 -6.26
CA ASP A 96 26.12 -11.14 -6.78
C ASP A 96 25.16 -10.23 -7.56
N ILE A 97 23.88 -10.61 -7.72
CA ILE A 97 22.94 -9.86 -8.56
C ILE A 97 22.13 -8.87 -7.74
N ASN A 98 22.40 -7.58 -7.94
CA ASN A 98 21.54 -6.53 -7.41
C ASN A 98 20.25 -6.41 -8.22
N LEU A 99 19.18 -7.04 -7.73
CA LEU A 99 17.85 -6.99 -8.34
C LEU A 99 17.31 -5.56 -8.49
N SER A 100 17.80 -4.62 -7.67
CA SER A 100 17.33 -3.23 -7.72
C SER A 100 17.61 -2.54 -9.07
N LYS A 101 18.63 -2.97 -9.78
CA LYS A 101 19.00 -2.41 -11.10
C LYS A 101 18.01 -2.77 -12.19
N PHE A 102 17.28 -3.86 -12.04
CA PHE A 102 16.38 -4.39 -13.07
C PHE A 102 14.94 -3.92 -12.94
N VAL A 103 14.59 -3.16 -11.89
CA VAL A 103 13.23 -2.65 -11.68
C VAL A 103 13.20 -1.16 -11.88
N HIS A 104 12.31 -0.71 -12.76
CA HIS A 104 12.18 0.69 -13.21
C HIS A 104 10.78 1.22 -12.96
N LEU A 105 10.70 2.48 -12.53
CA LEU A 105 9.47 3.24 -12.40
C LEU A 105 9.55 4.47 -13.32
N LYS A 106 8.56 4.64 -14.17
CA LYS A 106 8.44 5.83 -15.03
C LYS A 106 7.14 6.56 -14.74
N LEU A 107 7.24 7.81 -14.31
CA LEU A 107 6.08 8.68 -14.13
C LEU A 107 5.53 9.13 -15.48
N ILE A 108 4.20 9.18 -15.62
CA ILE A 108 3.52 9.69 -16.81
C ILE A 108 3.65 11.20 -16.87
N ASN A 109 3.37 11.88 -15.76
CA ASN A 109 3.57 13.31 -15.59
C ASN A 109 4.26 13.60 -14.25
N PRO A 110 5.61 13.82 -14.22
CA PRO A 110 6.33 14.07 -12.98
C PRO A 110 5.95 15.35 -12.24
N LYS A 111 5.20 16.25 -12.89
CA LYS A 111 4.72 17.51 -12.29
C LYS A 111 3.31 17.39 -11.71
N ALA A 112 2.62 16.30 -12.02
CA ALA A 112 1.27 16.09 -11.55
C ALA A 112 1.24 15.88 -10.03
N ILE A 113 0.13 16.28 -9.42
CA ILE A 113 -0.13 16.23 -7.99
C ILE A 113 -1.25 15.23 -7.73
N LEU A 114 -1.07 14.43 -6.70
CA LEU A 114 -2.10 13.61 -6.10
C LEU A 114 -2.70 14.35 -4.90
N THR A 115 -4.00 14.66 -4.94
CA THR A 115 -4.73 15.30 -3.84
C THR A 115 -5.73 14.30 -3.27
N VAL A 116 -5.38 13.61 -2.18
CA VAL A 116 -6.25 12.57 -1.60
C VAL A 116 -7.36 13.18 -0.74
N LEU A 117 -8.62 12.79 -0.97
CA LEU A 117 -9.76 13.19 -0.17
C LEU A 117 -10.46 11.97 0.44
N PRO A 118 -10.74 11.97 1.75
CA PRO A 118 -11.31 10.83 2.46
C PRO A 118 -12.74 10.53 2.02
N GLY A 119 -12.96 9.42 1.32
CA GLY A 119 -14.28 8.88 0.99
C GLY A 119 -14.45 7.44 1.49
N GLY A 120 -13.40 6.88 2.04
CA GLY A 120 -13.37 5.55 2.63
C GLY A 120 -13.67 5.56 4.12
N THR A 121 -13.55 4.42 4.76
CA THR A 121 -13.82 4.31 6.19
C THR A 121 -12.56 4.21 7.03
N ARG A 122 -11.48 3.65 6.48
CA ARG A 122 -10.21 3.54 7.20
C ARG A 122 -9.33 4.75 6.90
N ASN A 123 -9.20 5.09 5.61
CA ASN A 123 -8.40 6.22 5.11
C ASN A 123 -7.00 6.21 5.75
N ILE A 124 -6.32 5.06 5.65
CA ILE A 124 -5.01 4.86 6.31
C ILE A 124 -3.98 5.83 5.73
N LEU A 125 -3.95 5.97 4.40
CA LEU A 125 -3.06 6.93 3.74
C LEU A 125 -3.29 8.36 4.23
N VAL A 126 -4.56 8.80 4.33
CA VAL A 126 -4.91 10.14 4.84
C VAL A 126 -4.32 10.37 6.23
N LYS A 127 -4.41 9.35 7.10
CA LYS A 127 -3.84 9.40 8.46
C LYS A 127 -2.31 9.40 8.46
N SER A 128 -1.69 8.57 7.62
CA SER A 128 -0.22 8.53 7.47
C SER A 128 0.34 9.85 6.96
N LEU A 129 -0.44 10.59 6.17
CA LEU A 129 -0.11 11.93 5.69
C LEU A 129 -0.41 13.03 6.72
N GLY A 130 -1.04 12.71 7.85
CA GLY A 130 -1.44 13.70 8.85
C GLY A 130 -2.64 14.56 8.44
N LEU A 131 -3.38 14.16 7.40
CA LEU A 131 -4.55 14.89 6.91
C LEU A 131 -5.80 14.62 7.76
N PRO A 132 -6.75 15.58 7.83
CA PRO A 132 -8.03 15.36 8.50
C PRO A 132 -8.83 14.21 7.87
N SER A 133 -9.46 13.39 8.71
CA SER A 133 -10.32 12.30 8.26
C SER A 133 -11.75 12.75 7.91
N GLU A 134 -12.12 13.96 8.30
CA GLU A 134 -13.37 14.59 7.92
C GLU A 134 -13.21 15.27 6.56
N PHE A 135 -14.21 15.11 5.67
CA PHE A 135 -14.10 15.46 4.26
C PHE A 135 -13.89 16.97 4.03
N GLU A 136 -14.74 17.81 4.64
CA GLU A 136 -14.67 19.27 4.44
C GLU A 136 -13.40 19.86 5.05
N GLU A 137 -13.02 19.41 6.26
CA GLU A 137 -11.76 19.85 6.88
C GLU A 137 -10.54 19.43 6.04
N CYS A 138 -10.58 18.25 5.43
CA CYS A 138 -9.52 17.81 4.51
C CYS A 138 -9.46 18.72 3.27
N CYS A 139 -10.60 19.02 2.64
CA CYS A 139 -10.68 19.96 1.51
C CYS A 139 -10.08 21.33 1.88
N LYS A 140 -10.42 21.84 3.06
CA LYS A 140 -9.90 23.12 3.57
C LYS A 140 -8.38 23.08 3.73
N VAL A 141 -7.82 22.01 4.31
CA VAL A 141 -6.38 21.87 4.52
C VAL A 141 -5.65 21.80 3.18
N VAL A 142 -6.03 20.89 2.28
CA VAL A 142 -5.34 20.70 1.00
C VAL A 142 -5.48 21.88 0.03
N THR A 143 -6.42 22.79 0.26
CA THR A 143 -6.57 24.02 -0.54
C THR A 143 -6.01 25.27 0.14
N SER A 144 -5.58 25.16 1.40
CA SER A 144 -5.05 26.31 2.17
C SER A 144 -3.71 26.81 1.65
N THR A 145 -2.95 25.98 0.96
CA THR A 145 -1.63 26.32 0.39
C THR A 145 -1.55 25.86 -1.07
N ASP A 146 -0.66 26.48 -1.86
CA ASP A 146 -0.31 25.99 -3.19
C ASP A 146 0.80 24.92 -3.15
N GLY A 147 1.34 24.64 -1.97
CA GLY A 147 2.41 23.70 -1.75
C GLY A 147 2.01 22.25 -1.99
N PHE A 148 3.01 21.43 -2.16
CA PHE A 148 2.93 19.96 -2.15
C PHE A 148 4.24 19.44 -1.56
N LYS A 149 4.18 18.25 -0.99
CA LYS A 149 5.40 17.50 -0.64
C LYS A 149 5.61 16.35 -1.60
N LYS A 150 6.84 15.90 -1.70
CA LYS A 150 7.15 14.68 -2.42
C LYS A 150 7.22 13.53 -1.42
N ILE A 151 6.60 12.43 -1.80
CA ILE A 151 6.71 11.17 -1.07
C ILE A 151 7.31 10.09 -1.95
N ASP A 152 7.84 9.08 -1.30
CA ASP A 152 8.37 7.90 -1.92
C ASP A 152 7.24 7.01 -2.44
N LEU A 153 7.55 6.21 -3.45
CA LEU A 153 6.70 5.11 -3.89
C LEU A 153 7.49 3.80 -3.72
N ILE A 154 6.86 2.79 -3.18
CA ILE A 154 7.43 1.44 -3.21
C ILE A 154 6.78 0.68 -4.36
N THR A 155 7.57 -0.03 -5.17
CA THR A 155 7.05 -1.00 -6.14
C THR A 155 7.06 -2.39 -5.51
N ALA A 156 5.96 -3.12 -5.67
CA ALA A 156 5.87 -4.53 -5.36
C ALA A 156 5.84 -5.34 -6.66
N ILE A 157 6.70 -6.34 -6.76
CA ILE A 157 6.66 -7.37 -7.80
C ILE A 157 6.42 -8.68 -7.09
N VAL A 158 5.28 -9.30 -7.33
CA VAL A 158 4.75 -10.42 -6.56
C VAL A 158 4.38 -11.55 -7.50
N HIS A 159 4.68 -12.79 -7.10
CA HIS A 159 4.31 -13.96 -7.90
C HIS A 159 2.79 -14.04 -8.07
N ASN A 160 2.35 -14.12 -9.33
CA ASN A 160 0.93 -14.27 -9.66
C ASN A 160 0.46 -15.68 -9.31
N ARG A 161 -0.55 -15.77 -8.46
CA ARG A 161 -1.22 -17.05 -8.19
C ARG A 161 -2.29 -17.29 -9.26
N THR A 162 -1.95 -17.89 -10.38
CA THR A 162 -2.96 -18.33 -11.33
C THR A 162 -3.49 -19.70 -10.92
N ASN A 163 -4.81 -19.78 -10.70
CA ASN A 163 -5.49 -21.08 -10.56
C ASN A 163 -5.79 -21.72 -11.95
N ASP A 164 -5.57 -20.97 -13.01
CA ASP A 164 -5.78 -21.39 -14.39
C ASP A 164 -4.47 -21.92 -14.99
N LYS A 165 -4.47 -23.18 -15.41
CA LYS A 165 -3.33 -23.82 -16.07
C LYS A 165 -2.99 -23.21 -17.45
N GLU A 166 -3.82 -22.30 -17.95
CA GLU A 166 -3.63 -21.62 -19.23
C GLU A 166 -2.99 -20.22 -19.11
N GLU A 167 -3.02 -19.60 -17.92
CA GLU A 167 -2.29 -18.36 -17.68
C GLU A 167 -0.82 -18.66 -17.36
N LYS A 168 0.10 -17.97 -18.04
CA LYS A 168 1.53 -18.10 -17.81
C LYS A 168 1.86 -17.69 -16.37
N GLU A 169 2.59 -18.53 -15.64
CA GLU A 169 3.29 -18.11 -14.43
C GLU A 169 4.02 -16.80 -14.71
N GLY A 170 3.78 -15.80 -13.88
CA GLY A 170 4.37 -14.48 -14.05
C GLY A 170 4.33 -13.68 -12.77
N TYR A 171 4.74 -12.45 -12.88
CA TYR A 171 4.70 -11.50 -11.77
C TYR A 171 3.64 -10.44 -12.01
N ILE A 172 2.97 -10.04 -10.93
CA ILE A 172 2.12 -8.85 -10.87
C ILE A 172 2.97 -7.72 -10.27
N SER A 173 2.91 -6.54 -10.89
CA SER A 173 3.54 -5.34 -10.35
C SER A 173 2.50 -4.34 -9.87
N ARG A 174 2.72 -3.76 -8.68
CA ARG A 174 1.88 -2.71 -8.08
C ARG A 174 2.73 -1.66 -7.38
N VAL A 175 2.20 -0.45 -7.29
CA VAL A 175 2.74 0.60 -6.42
C VAL A 175 2.12 0.47 -5.03
N ILE A 176 2.91 0.71 -4.03
CA ILE A 176 2.51 0.84 -2.62
C ILE A 176 2.62 2.30 -2.23
N LEU A 177 1.56 2.86 -1.71
CA LEU A 177 1.56 4.18 -1.08
C LEU A 177 1.86 4.10 0.40
N ASN A 178 1.29 3.12 1.08
CA ASN A 178 1.38 3.00 2.52
C ASN A 178 2.11 1.73 2.98
N ALA A 179 1.57 0.54 2.75
CA ALA A 179 2.22 -0.69 3.20
C ALA A 179 1.76 -1.94 2.44
N ALA A 180 2.63 -2.96 2.44
CA ALA A 180 2.28 -4.33 2.11
C ALA A 180 2.27 -5.21 3.37
N GLU A 181 1.32 -6.14 3.44
CA GLU A 181 1.22 -7.17 4.47
C GLU A 181 1.41 -8.55 3.84
N ILE A 182 2.20 -9.39 4.50
CA ILE A 182 2.57 -10.72 4.00
C ILE A 182 2.27 -11.77 5.08
N GLY A 183 1.77 -12.92 4.68
CA GLY A 183 1.46 -14.03 5.56
C GLY A 183 0.15 -13.82 6.32
N VAL A 184 0.12 -14.06 7.64
CA VAL A 184 -1.13 -14.00 8.42
C VAL A 184 -1.83 -12.64 8.33
N GLY A 185 -1.08 -11.55 8.23
CA GLY A 185 -1.66 -10.21 8.07
C GLY A 185 -2.48 -10.08 6.80
N ALA A 186 -1.94 -10.53 5.67
CA ALA A 186 -2.62 -10.55 4.38
C ALA A 186 -3.85 -11.48 4.38
N GLU A 187 -3.76 -12.63 5.04
CA GLU A 187 -4.89 -13.55 5.18
C GLU A 187 -6.04 -12.98 6.03
N ILE A 188 -5.72 -12.28 7.12
CA ILE A 188 -6.72 -11.59 7.93
C ILE A 188 -7.45 -10.54 7.09
N ILE A 189 -6.74 -9.78 6.27
CA ILE A 189 -7.33 -8.80 5.36
C ILE A 189 -8.28 -9.49 4.39
N ASN A 190 -7.83 -10.56 3.75
CA ASN A 190 -8.62 -11.32 2.78
C ASN A 190 -9.90 -11.89 3.41
N LYS A 191 -9.78 -12.60 4.55
CA LYS A 191 -10.94 -13.15 5.26
C LYS A 191 -11.89 -12.05 5.78
N SER A 192 -11.35 -10.93 6.25
CA SER A 192 -12.16 -9.78 6.69
C SER A 192 -12.97 -9.17 5.55
N LYS A 193 -12.46 -9.15 4.33
CA LYS A 193 -13.21 -8.71 3.13
C LYS A 193 -14.36 -9.66 2.81
N MET A 194 -14.09 -10.97 2.77
CA MET A 194 -15.11 -11.98 2.50
C MET A 194 -16.27 -11.94 3.51
N VAL A 195 -15.97 -11.67 4.79
CA VAL A 195 -16.97 -11.54 5.84
C VAL A 195 -17.73 -10.22 5.72
N ARG A 196 -17.06 -9.13 5.35
CA ARG A 196 -17.68 -7.81 5.17
C ARG A 196 -18.75 -7.81 4.09
N ASP A 197 -18.59 -8.59 3.04
CA ASP A 197 -19.61 -8.73 2.00
C ASP A 197 -20.93 -9.34 2.55
N ARG A 198 -20.86 -9.99 3.71
CA ARG A 198 -22.02 -10.61 4.40
C ARG A 198 -22.48 -9.87 5.66
N ILE A 199 -21.60 -9.10 6.28
CA ILE A 199 -21.84 -8.40 7.55
C ILE A 199 -21.45 -6.93 7.40
N SER A 200 -22.43 -6.03 7.53
CA SER A 200 -22.21 -4.58 7.37
C SER A 200 -21.31 -3.94 8.44
N SER A 201 -21.04 -4.63 9.55
CA SER A 201 -20.20 -4.11 10.63
C SER A 201 -18.73 -4.45 10.41
N ARG A 202 -17.88 -3.43 10.25
CA ARG A 202 -16.45 -3.55 9.97
C ARG A 202 -15.62 -4.01 11.16
N LEU A 203 -15.91 -3.53 12.35
CA LEU A 203 -15.23 -3.99 13.55
C LEU A 203 -15.43 -5.51 13.71
N LEU A 204 -16.68 -5.96 13.50
CA LEU A 204 -17.02 -7.36 13.56
C LEU A 204 -16.30 -8.18 12.48
N SER A 205 -16.20 -7.67 11.24
CA SER A 205 -15.52 -8.39 10.15
C SER A 205 -14.01 -8.52 10.40
N THR A 206 -13.35 -7.50 10.96
CA THR A 206 -11.93 -7.57 11.31
C THR A 206 -11.67 -8.55 12.45
N ILE A 207 -12.45 -8.48 13.52
CA ILE A 207 -12.36 -9.43 14.65
C ILE A 207 -12.61 -10.87 14.15
N THR A 208 -13.61 -11.07 13.31
CA THR A 208 -13.91 -12.40 12.75
C THR A 208 -12.77 -12.90 11.87
N GLY A 209 -12.16 -12.01 11.05
CA GLY A 209 -10.99 -12.35 10.25
C GLY A 209 -9.80 -12.80 11.11
N VAL A 210 -9.52 -12.09 12.19
CA VAL A 210 -8.47 -12.44 13.16
C VAL A 210 -8.75 -13.79 13.80
N LEU A 211 -9.93 -13.97 14.37
CA LEU A 211 -10.32 -15.21 15.05
C LEU A 211 -10.36 -16.43 14.11
N ALA A 212 -10.70 -16.23 12.85
CA ALA A 212 -10.75 -17.31 11.85
C ALA A 212 -9.37 -17.68 11.30
N THR A 213 -8.37 -16.80 11.40
CA THR A 213 -7.07 -16.99 10.76
C THR A 213 -6.00 -17.44 11.75
N LEU A 214 -5.85 -16.70 12.87
CA LEU A 214 -4.75 -16.92 13.81
C LEU A 214 -4.62 -18.35 14.36
N PRO A 215 -5.70 -19.04 14.77
CA PRO A 215 -5.57 -20.37 15.37
C PRO A 215 -5.05 -21.45 14.44
N THR A 216 -5.22 -21.26 13.13
CA THR A 216 -4.89 -22.27 12.10
C THR A 216 -3.66 -21.90 11.27
N TYR A 217 -3.15 -20.67 11.42
CA TYR A 217 -2.00 -20.22 10.66
C TYR A 217 -0.72 -20.89 11.14
N GLN A 218 0.07 -21.39 10.20
CA GLN A 218 1.39 -21.98 10.47
C GLN A 218 2.47 -21.05 9.92
N SER A 219 3.50 -20.83 10.73
CA SER A 219 4.67 -20.07 10.31
C SER A 219 5.48 -20.85 9.31
N ASN A 220 5.98 -20.19 8.27
CA ASN A 220 6.73 -20.79 7.18
C ASN A 220 8.19 -20.28 7.18
N VAL A 221 9.10 -21.10 6.70
CA VAL A 221 10.48 -20.70 6.49
C VAL A 221 10.54 -19.72 5.31
N CYS A 222 11.11 -18.55 5.55
CA CYS A 222 11.29 -17.51 4.58
C CYS A 222 12.72 -16.96 4.64
N GLU A 223 13.24 -16.53 3.50
CA GLU A 223 14.49 -15.78 3.39
C GLU A 223 14.17 -14.33 3.06
N LEU A 224 14.60 -13.41 3.91
CA LEU A 224 14.64 -11.97 3.64
C LEU A 224 16.02 -11.61 3.10
N ILE A 225 16.07 -10.88 2.00
CA ILE A 225 17.27 -10.29 1.45
C ILE A 225 17.05 -8.79 1.36
N GLU A 226 17.84 -8.03 2.11
CA GLU A 226 17.82 -6.57 2.10
C GLU A 226 18.95 -6.03 1.23
N PHE A 227 18.65 -5.02 0.42
CA PHE A 227 19.59 -4.34 -0.44
C PHE A 227 19.66 -2.87 -0.03
N SER A 228 20.87 -2.40 0.28
CA SER A 228 21.16 -0.99 0.56
C SER A 228 22.37 -0.57 -0.27
N ASP A 229 22.21 0.51 -1.03
CA ASP A 229 23.34 1.10 -1.78
C ASP A 229 24.10 2.03 -0.85
N ASP A 230 25.34 1.69 -0.53
CA ASP A 230 26.32 2.64 -0.03
C ASP A 230 27.17 3.12 -1.21
N THR A 231 27.69 4.34 -1.16
CA THR A 231 28.24 5.11 -2.29
C THR A 231 29.18 4.36 -3.23
N ASP A 232 29.77 3.23 -2.81
CA ASP A 232 30.69 2.40 -3.62
C ASP A 232 30.42 0.88 -3.54
N ASN A 233 29.54 0.41 -2.65
CA ASN A 233 29.27 -1.03 -2.48
C ASN A 233 27.80 -1.29 -2.16
N ILE A 234 27.27 -2.34 -2.79
CA ILE A 234 25.93 -2.87 -2.45
C ILE A 234 26.08 -3.69 -1.18
N ASN A 235 25.42 -3.26 -0.13
CA ASN A 235 25.33 -4.06 1.09
C ASN A 235 24.12 -4.98 0.97
N VAL A 236 24.36 -6.29 0.98
CA VAL A 236 23.31 -7.32 0.96
C VAL A 236 23.29 -8.03 2.31
N LYS A 237 22.16 -7.96 2.99
CA LYS A 237 21.94 -8.65 4.26
C LYS A 237 20.89 -9.72 4.07
N LYS A 238 21.19 -10.95 4.51
CA LYS A 238 20.29 -12.10 4.43
C LYS A 238 19.84 -12.54 5.81
N LEU A 239 18.56 -12.87 5.95
CA LEU A 239 17.96 -13.41 7.16
C LEU A 239 17.06 -14.59 6.81
N LEU A 240 17.48 -15.80 7.18
CA LEU A 240 16.62 -16.98 7.12
C LEU A 240 15.85 -17.09 8.44
N THR A 241 14.54 -17.13 8.38
CA THR A 241 13.70 -17.17 9.58
C THR A 241 12.38 -17.88 9.34
N LYS A 242 11.82 -18.43 10.41
CA LYS A 242 10.45 -18.91 10.41
C LYS A 242 9.52 -17.73 10.65
N MET A 243 8.73 -17.36 9.67
CA MET A 243 7.93 -16.13 9.63
C MET A 243 6.44 -16.44 9.80
N THR A 244 5.78 -15.70 10.68
CA THR A 244 4.32 -15.68 10.78
C THR A 244 3.73 -14.54 9.96
N MET A 245 4.35 -13.37 10.02
CA MET A 245 3.92 -12.17 9.30
C MET A 245 5.13 -11.33 8.93
N ALA A 246 5.06 -10.71 7.76
CA ALA A 246 5.95 -9.59 7.44
C ALA A 246 5.14 -8.38 6.96
N MET A 247 5.76 -7.22 7.07
CA MET A 247 5.27 -5.95 6.58
C MET A 247 6.38 -5.20 5.89
N VAL A 248 6.02 -4.52 4.81
CA VAL A 248 6.88 -3.60 4.08
C VAL A 248 6.17 -2.27 4.04
N SER A 249 6.69 -1.29 4.74
CA SER A 249 6.02 -0.02 4.98
C SER A 249 6.73 1.16 4.34
N ASN A 250 5.94 2.07 3.80
CA ASN A 250 6.29 3.44 3.43
C ASN A 250 5.74 4.43 4.46
N GLY A 251 4.53 4.17 4.96
CA GLY A 251 3.89 4.96 6.02
C GLY A 251 3.88 4.24 7.37
N SER A 252 3.77 5.00 8.45
CA SER A 252 3.83 4.45 9.82
C SER A 252 2.60 3.67 10.25
N ILE A 253 1.44 3.93 9.63
CA ILE A 253 0.14 3.36 10.03
C ILE A 253 -0.24 2.21 9.12
N MET A 254 -0.59 1.07 9.71
CA MET A 254 -1.03 -0.13 9.02
C MET A 254 -2.55 -0.30 8.94
N GLY A 255 -2.96 -1.32 8.19
CA GLY A 255 -4.33 -1.84 8.20
C GLY A 255 -4.85 -2.05 9.63
N GLY A 256 -6.05 -1.52 9.92
CA GLY A 256 -6.60 -1.50 11.28
C GLY A 256 -6.25 -0.27 12.12
N GLY A 257 -5.41 0.65 11.64
CA GLY A 257 -5.02 1.88 12.33
C GLY A 257 -3.95 1.68 13.40
N PHE A 258 -3.10 0.65 13.24
CA PHE A 258 -1.95 0.40 14.11
C PHE A 258 -0.75 1.21 13.63
N ASN A 259 -0.11 1.94 14.53
CA ASN A 259 1.19 2.56 14.27
C ASN A 259 2.30 1.52 14.46
N ALA A 260 2.49 0.64 13.46
CA ALA A 260 3.40 -0.48 13.56
C ALA A 260 4.82 -0.15 13.08
N ALA A 261 4.95 0.63 12.03
CA ALA A 261 6.22 1.08 11.49
C ALA A 261 6.58 2.46 12.08
N THR A 262 6.94 2.50 13.36
CA THR A 262 7.10 3.75 14.12
C THR A 262 8.22 4.66 13.61
N ARG A 263 9.14 4.12 12.81
CA ARG A 263 10.26 4.85 12.20
C ARG A 263 10.03 5.21 10.74
N ALA A 264 8.95 4.69 10.14
CA ALA A 264 8.68 4.89 8.72
C ALA A 264 8.40 6.36 8.41
N GLU A 265 9.16 6.91 7.47
CA GLU A 265 9.00 8.23 6.91
C GLU A 265 8.78 8.12 5.40
N MET A 266 7.71 8.71 4.90
CA MET A 266 7.31 8.56 3.49
C MET A 266 8.22 9.31 2.49
N ASN A 267 9.35 9.86 2.91
CA ASN A 267 10.23 10.70 2.08
C ASN A 267 11.73 10.59 2.39
N ASP A 268 12.14 9.51 3.05
CA ASP A 268 13.54 9.27 3.44
C ASP A 268 14.30 8.35 2.47
N GLY A 269 13.63 7.84 1.43
CA GLY A 269 14.21 6.94 0.44
C GLY A 269 14.40 5.52 0.94
N LEU A 270 13.75 5.13 2.03
CA LEU A 270 13.82 3.81 2.63
C LEU A 270 12.45 3.15 2.68
N LEU A 271 12.44 1.84 2.75
CA LEU A 271 11.30 1.04 3.14
C LEU A 271 11.58 0.37 4.49
N ASP A 272 10.57 0.30 5.32
CA ASP A 272 10.65 -0.33 6.63
C ASP A 272 10.15 -1.77 6.56
N THR A 273 10.99 -2.71 6.99
CA THR A 273 10.65 -4.13 7.02
C THR A 273 10.46 -4.60 8.45
N ILE A 274 9.29 -5.15 8.74
CA ILE A 274 8.98 -5.73 10.04
C ILE A 274 8.64 -7.20 9.84
N ILE A 275 9.35 -8.10 10.52
CA ILE A 275 9.05 -9.54 10.50
C ILE A 275 8.71 -10.02 11.90
N VAL A 276 7.52 -10.56 12.05
CA VAL A 276 7.11 -11.31 13.22
C VAL A 276 7.51 -12.76 12.99
N LYS A 277 8.55 -13.20 13.74
CA LYS A 277 9.06 -14.57 13.69
C LYS A 277 8.07 -15.54 14.35
N ASP A 278 8.34 -16.83 14.21
CA ASP A 278 7.49 -17.90 14.75
C ASP A 278 7.03 -17.59 16.18
N SER A 279 5.74 -17.36 16.31
CA SER A 279 5.13 -16.95 17.57
C SER A 279 3.74 -17.55 17.70
N SER A 280 3.33 -17.90 18.90
CA SER A 280 1.96 -18.39 19.12
C SER A 280 0.95 -17.29 18.81
N SER A 281 -0.21 -17.67 18.26
CA SER A 281 -1.29 -16.77 17.90
C SER A 281 -1.69 -15.80 19.01
N PHE A 282 -1.66 -16.25 20.27
CA PHE A 282 -1.95 -15.41 21.44
C PHE A 282 -0.90 -14.33 21.67
N LYS A 283 0.40 -14.66 21.51
CA LYS A 283 1.48 -13.68 21.67
C LYS A 283 1.42 -12.61 20.57
N ILE A 284 1.07 -12.99 19.35
CA ILE A 284 0.89 -12.03 18.24
C ILE A 284 -0.25 -11.07 18.55
N LEU A 285 -1.39 -11.59 19.02
CA LEU A 285 -2.54 -10.77 19.37
C LEU A 285 -2.23 -9.80 20.50
N ASP A 286 -1.57 -10.28 21.56
CA ASP A 286 -1.15 -9.47 22.69
C ASP A 286 -0.21 -8.33 22.25
N LYS A 287 0.82 -8.64 21.47
CA LYS A 287 1.72 -7.65 20.89
C LYS A 287 0.99 -6.60 20.04
N LEU A 288 0.09 -7.02 19.15
CA LEU A 288 -0.69 -6.10 18.32
C LEU A 288 -1.57 -5.18 19.17
N VAL A 289 -2.15 -5.69 20.24
CA VAL A 289 -2.97 -4.89 21.18
C VAL A 289 -2.11 -3.86 21.91
N ASN A 290 -0.93 -4.24 22.40
CA ASN A 290 -0.02 -3.38 23.16
C ASN A 290 0.55 -2.26 22.25
N ILE A 291 0.91 -2.59 21.01
CA ILE A 291 1.32 -1.60 19.98
C ILE A 291 0.18 -0.61 19.72
N LYS A 292 -1.06 -1.08 19.58
CA LYS A 292 -2.21 -0.21 19.37
C LYS A 292 -2.47 0.74 20.53
N ARG A 293 -2.16 0.31 21.74
CA ARG A 293 -2.29 1.15 22.96
C ARG A 293 -1.13 2.12 23.14
N GLY A 294 -0.07 2.00 22.33
CA GLY A 294 1.16 2.78 22.49
C GLY A 294 1.98 2.38 23.74
N GLU A 295 1.69 1.20 24.31
CA GLU A 295 2.34 0.70 25.51
C GLU A 295 3.70 0.07 25.21
N GLU A 296 3.92 -0.37 23.96
CA GLU A 296 5.16 -1.01 23.51
C GLU A 296 5.59 -0.51 22.13
N SER A 297 6.91 -0.34 21.95
CA SER A 297 7.54 -0.13 20.65
C SER A 297 7.88 -1.47 20.01
N ILE A 298 7.69 -1.58 18.70
CA ILE A 298 8.07 -2.77 17.91
C ILE A 298 9.57 -3.06 17.98
N ASP A 299 10.38 -2.04 18.17
CA ASP A 299 11.83 -2.06 17.93
C ASP A 299 12.66 -2.97 18.85
N ASN A 300 12.14 -3.39 19.98
CA ASN A 300 12.92 -4.11 21.02
C ASN A 300 12.24 -5.40 21.51
N GLN A 301 11.34 -5.98 20.73
CA GLN A 301 10.62 -7.17 21.16
C GLN A 301 11.28 -8.46 20.67
N ASP A 302 11.46 -9.42 21.59
CA ASP A 302 11.85 -10.79 21.23
C ASP A 302 10.90 -11.36 20.17
N GLY A 303 11.50 -11.89 19.09
CA GLY A 303 10.75 -12.49 17.98
C GLY A 303 10.26 -11.50 16.93
N ILE A 304 10.66 -10.22 16.99
CA ILE A 304 10.45 -9.24 15.93
C ILE A 304 11.79 -8.84 15.33
N TYR A 305 11.82 -8.77 14.01
CA TYR A 305 12.90 -8.14 13.24
C TYR A 305 12.40 -6.82 12.68
N TYR A 306 13.20 -5.78 12.80
CA TYR A 306 12.99 -4.48 12.18
C TYR A 306 14.22 -4.10 11.36
N GLY A 307 14.02 -3.72 10.10
CA GLY A 307 15.07 -3.28 9.20
C GLY A 307 14.61 -2.12 8.32
N GLN A 308 15.56 -1.30 7.86
CA GLN A 308 15.34 -0.27 6.85
C GLN A 308 16.29 -0.52 5.68
N SER A 309 15.79 -0.41 4.46
CA SER A 309 16.59 -0.66 3.24
C SER A 309 15.96 0.02 2.03
N GLN A 310 16.66 0.03 0.90
CA GLN A 310 16.15 0.59 -0.36
C GLN A 310 15.37 -0.43 -1.18
N ALA A 311 15.67 -1.71 -0.99
CA ALA A 311 14.91 -2.79 -1.61
C ALA A 311 15.02 -4.07 -0.78
N ILE A 312 14.02 -4.94 -0.92
CA ILE A 312 14.04 -6.28 -0.33
C ILE A 312 13.50 -7.32 -1.30
N ALA A 313 14.00 -8.54 -1.19
CA ALA A 313 13.34 -9.74 -1.67
C ALA A 313 12.87 -10.59 -0.47
N LEU A 314 11.65 -11.09 -0.52
CA LEU A 314 11.12 -12.03 0.45
C LEU A 314 10.72 -13.32 -0.28
N LEU A 315 11.35 -14.41 0.11
CA LEU A 315 11.32 -15.67 -0.61
C LEU A 315 10.78 -16.77 0.26
N SER A 316 10.04 -17.66 -0.34
CA SER A 316 9.57 -18.93 0.25
C SER A 316 9.23 -19.90 -0.86
N ASP A 317 9.14 -21.19 -0.53
CA ASP A 317 8.65 -22.18 -1.47
C ASP A 317 7.21 -21.87 -1.90
N LEU A 318 6.92 -22.00 -3.19
CA LEU A 318 5.60 -21.71 -3.76
C LEU A 318 4.49 -22.55 -3.13
N GLU A 319 4.80 -23.77 -2.69
CA GLU A 319 3.86 -24.68 -2.02
C GLU A 319 3.30 -24.08 -0.73
N ASN A 320 4.04 -23.19 -0.06
CA ASN A 320 3.60 -22.52 1.16
C ASN A 320 2.47 -21.53 0.93
N ASN A 321 2.23 -21.08 -0.32
CA ASN A 321 1.14 -20.18 -0.71
C ASN A 321 0.99 -18.94 0.20
N ILE A 322 2.09 -18.32 0.58
CA ILE A 322 2.08 -17.18 1.52
C ILE A 322 1.54 -15.95 0.80
N THR A 323 0.37 -15.50 1.19
CA THR A 323 -0.33 -14.38 0.56
C THR A 323 0.39 -13.04 0.79
N VAL A 324 0.38 -12.21 -0.25
CA VAL A 324 0.85 -10.81 -0.24
C VAL A 324 -0.32 -9.89 -0.54
N SER A 325 -0.52 -8.89 0.31
CA SER A 325 -1.48 -7.79 0.13
C SER A 325 -0.74 -6.46 0.02
N VAL A 326 -1.24 -5.56 -0.82
CA VAL A 326 -0.72 -4.20 -1.01
C VAL A 326 -1.83 -3.21 -0.72
N ASP A 327 -1.57 -2.25 0.18
CA ASP A 327 -2.54 -1.24 0.63
C ASP A 327 -3.92 -1.84 0.97
N GLY A 328 -3.89 -3.04 1.55
CA GLY A 328 -5.09 -3.78 1.97
C GLY A 328 -5.76 -4.61 0.85
N GLU A 329 -5.15 -4.76 -0.35
CA GLU A 329 -5.65 -5.58 -1.44
C GLU A 329 -4.74 -6.80 -1.66
N PRO A 330 -5.25 -8.06 -1.56
CA PRO A 330 -4.49 -9.25 -1.92
C PRO A 330 -4.14 -9.22 -3.41
N ILE A 331 -2.84 -9.40 -3.74
CA ILE A 331 -2.37 -9.31 -5.12
C ILE A 331 -1.66 -10.57 -5.62
N GLY A 332 -1.16 -11.41 -4.74
CA GLY A 332 -0.42 -12.63 -5.12
C GLY A 332 0.17 -13.35 -3.91
N ILE A 333 1.23 -14.10 -4.16
CA ILE A 333 1.94 -14.89 -3.15
C ILE A 333 3.46 -14.66 -3.23
N LEU A 334 4.21 -15.11 -2.21
CA LEU A 334 5.67 -15.17 -2.30
C LEU A 334 6.12 -16.14 -3.43
N PRO A 335 7.28 -15.89 -4.06
CA PRO A 335 8.26 -14.86 -3.78
C PRO A 335 7.83 -13.45 -4.21
N SER A 336 8.35 -12.44 -3.52
CA SER A 336 8.07 -11.04 -3.82
C SER A 336 9.32 -10.18 -3.71
N TYR A 337 9.32 -9.06 -4.43
CA TYR A 337 10.35 -8.05 -4.41
C TYR A 337 9.74 -6.67 -4.23
N PHE A 338 10.37 -5.86 -3.39
CA PHE A 338 9.94 -4.49 -3.10
C PHE A 338 11.13 -3.55 -3.27
N LYS A 339 10.89 -2.40 -3.91
CA LYS A 339 11.91 -1.37 -4.11
C LYS A 339 11.31 0.00 -3.91
N VAL A 340 11.99 0.84 -3.13
CA VAL A 340 11.63 2.24 -2.97
C VAL A 340 12.12 3.07 -4.16
N PHE A 341 11.30 4.01 -4.59
CA PHE A 341 11.63 5.07 -5.54
C PHE A 341 11.45 6.40 -4.82
N PRO A 342 12.56 7.03 -4.40
CA PRO A 342 12.52 8.23 -3.56
C PRO A 342 11.84 9.41 -4.24
N LEU A 343 11.08 10.20 -3.46
CA LEU A 343 10.49 11.47 -3.85
C LEU A 343 9.80 11.46 -5.21
N SER A 344 9.08 10.36 -5.49
CA SER A 344 8.54 10.05 -6.80
C SER A 344 7.23 10.75 -7.10
N ILE A 345 6.34 10.96 -6.12
CA ILE A 345 5.03 11.55 -6.35
C ILE A 345 4.84 12.83 -5.54
N ASN A 346 4.25 13.85 -6.19
CA ASN A 346 3.85 15.06 -5.50
C ASN A 346 2.48 14.82 -4.84
N ILE A 347 2.37 15.06 -3.55
CA ILE A 347 1.10 14.91 -2.82
C ILE A 347 0.73 16.22 -2.15
N LYS A 348 -0.55 16.54 -2.17
CA LYS A 348 -1.11 17.72 -1.53
C LYS A 348 -1.33 17.44 -0.05
N GLU A 349 -0.90 18.35 0.80
CA GLU A 349 -1.07 18.27 2.27
C GLU A 349 -1.62 19.57 2.86
#